data_678e04e39b598e111b39d7966be0bfb5
#
_entry.id   678e04e39b598e111b39d7966be0bfb5
#
_cell.length_a   1.000
_cell.length_b   1.000
_cell.length_c   1.000
_cell.angle_alpha   90.00
_cell.angle_beta   90.00
_cell.angle_gamma   90.00
#
_symmetry.space_group_name_H-M   'P 1'
#
loop_
_entity.id
_entity.type
_entity.pdbx_description
1 polymer ?
#
loop_
_entity_poly.entity_id
_entity_poly.type
_entity_poly.pdbx_seq_one_letter_code
_entity_poly.pdbx_strand_id
1 'polypeptide(L)'
;MLGFQTGRQMIPHPILLEAKQIAANQILLTYDKRTDFASATNVSNYWIRSNMEPVGIASVGMKDALTAENAIRRDLAMITPVDQSMMRYILAFRVNAMSGIMYTVLPCFVNLEGMSGYRGDNWAPFSRNMFVGM
;
A
#
# COMPACT_ATOMS: atom_id res chain seq x y z
N MET A 1 -12.47 18.81 -23.97
CA MET A 1 -12.42 18.49 -23.27
C MET A 1 -12.25 17.88 -22.93
N LEU A 2 -12.00 18.06 -23.03
CA LEU A 2 -11.85 17.54 -22.40
C LEU A 2 -12.05 17.02 -21.65
N GLY A 3 -12.26 17.05 -21.56
CA GLY A 3 -12.52 16.67 -20.67
C GLY A 3 -12.88 15.89 -20.12
N PHE A 4 -13.40 15.59 -20.29
CA PHE A 4 -13.66 14.70 -19.76
C PHE A 4 -13.13 13.86 -19.09
N GLN A 5 -12.95 13.64 -19.25
CA GLN A 5 -12.06 12.77 -18.55
C GLN A 5 -11.38 13.48 -17.39
N THR A 6 -11.26 14.73 -17.44
CA THR A 6 -10.71 15.55 -16.38
C THR A 6 -11.43 15.31 -15.06
N GLY A 7 -12.76 15.28 -15.09
CA GLY A 7 -13.53 15.12 -13.87
C GLY A 7 -13.20 13.83 -13.12
N ARG A 8 -13.12 12.72 -13.82
CA ARG A 8 -12.85 11.46 -13.14
C ARG A 8 -11.43 11.36 -12.62
N GLN A 9 -10.50 12.13 -13.20
CA GLN A 9 -9.14 12.17 -12.71
C GLN A 9 -9.00 13.03 -11.48
N MET A 10 -10.04 13.79 -11.19
CA MET A 10 -10.01 14.75 -10.08
C MET A 10 -10.55 14.18 -8.78
N ILE A 11 -10.84 12.89 -8.71
CA ILE A 11 -11.26 12.33 -7.43
C ILE A 11 -10.10 12.46 -6.45
N PRO A 12 -10.27 13.26 -5.38
CA PRO A 12 -9.21 13.37 -4.38
C PRO A 12 -8.96 12.03 -3.72
N HIS A 13 -7.70 11.74 -3.45
CA HIS A 13 -7.32 10.49 -2.83
C HIS A 13 -6.02 10.68 -2.06
N PRO A 14 -5.76 9.86 -1.06
CA PRO A 14 -4.50 9.94 -0.33
C PRO A 14 -3.37 9.34 -1.15
N ILE A 15 -2.16 9.81 -0.88
CA ILE A 15 -0.95 9.29 -1.52
C ILE A 15 -0.02 8.80 -0.42
N LEU A 16 0.49 7.59 -0.59
CA LEU A 16 1.48 7.02 0.32
C LEU A 16 2.79 7.81 0.18
N LEU A 17 3.21 8.43 1.27
CA LEU A 17 4.46 9.18 1.29
C LEU A 17 5.65 8.26 1.54
N GLU A 18 5.48 7.28 2.43
CA GLU A 18 6.59 6.43 2.83
C GLU A 18 6.08 5.07 3.30
N ALA A 19 6.86 4.03 3.00
CA ALA A 19 6.74 2.72 3.60
C ALA A 19 8.10 2.42 4.23
N LYS A 20 8.13 2.28 5.56
CA LYS A 20 9.38 2.12 6.30
C LYS A 20 9.30 0.85 7.12
N GLN A 21 10.30 -0.02 6.99
CA GLN A 21 10.37 -1.22 7.82
C GLN A 21 10.73 -0.82 9.24
N ILE A 22 9.94 -1.25 10.21
CA ILE A 22 10.15 -0.95 11.63
C ILE A 22 10.43 -2.21 12.45
N ALA A 23 10.18 -3.37 11.87
CA ALA A 23 10.53 -4.67 12.46
C ALA A 23 10.63 -5.67 11.31
N ALA A 24 11.16 -6.85 11.57
CA ALA A 24 11.35 -7.85 10.53
C ALA A 24 10.05 -8.15 9.78
N ASN A 25 8.90 -8.04 10.45
CA ASN A 25 7.59 -8.33 9.86
C ASN A 25 6.62 -7.15 9.94
N GLN A 26 7.12 -5.92 10.11
CA GLN A 26 6.23 -4.75 10.25
C GLN A 26 6.73 -3.60 9.40
N ILE A 27 5.79 -2.97 8.69
CA ILE A 27 6.03 -1.83 7.82
C ILE A 27 5.15 -0.68 8.30
N LEU A 28 5.76 0.49 8.53
CA LEU A 28 5.02 1.71 8.84
C LEU A 28 4.65 2.40 7.54
N LEU A 29 3.36 2.62 7.33
CA LEU A 29 2.81 3.30 6.16
C LEU A 29 2.40 4.70 6.56
N THR A 30 2.85 5.71 5.82
CA THR A 30 2.49 7.11 6.08
C THR A 30 1.84 7.69 4.83
N TYR A 31 0.60 8.17 4.98
CA TYR A 31 -0.16 8.82 3.91
C TYR A 31 -0.10 10.33 4.09
N ASP A 32 -0.37 11.06 3.01
CA ASP A 32 -0.32 12.53 3.00
C ASP A 32 -1.60 13.19 3.51
N LYS A 33 -2.69 12.42 3.66
CA LYS A 33 -3.99 12.94 4.08
C LYS A 33 -4.71 11.92 4.94
N ARG A 34 -5.75 12.37 5.67
CA ARG A 34 -6.59 11.45 6.44
C ARG A 34 -7.25 10.47 5.48
N THR A 35 -7.13 9.21 5.80
CA THR A 35 -7.68 8.14 4.96
C THR A 35 -8.99 7.61 5.53
N ASP A 36 -9.77 6.97 4.66
CA ASP A 36 -10.91 6.18 5.06
C ASP A 36 -10.39 4.89 5.72
N PHE A 37 -10.84 4.64 6.94
CA PHE A 37 -10.35 3.51 7.75
C PHE A 37 -10.55 2.18 7.02
N ALA A 38 -11.74 1.94 6.50
CA ALA A 38 -12.06 0.63 5.93
C ALA A 38 -11.19 0.30 4.72
N SER A 39 -11.00 1.26 3.80
CA SER A 39 -10.18 1.00 2.62
C SER A 39 -8.69 0.98 2.94
N ALA A 40 -8.23 1.80 3.90
CA ALA A 40 -6.82 1.86 4.26
C ALA A 40 -6.36 0.62 5.04
N THR A 41 -7.25 -0.05 5.75
CA THR A 41 -6.91 -1.26 6.52
C THR A 41 -7.25 -2.56 5.82
N ASN A 42 -7.78 -2.50 4.60
CA ASN A 42 -8.09 -3.70 3.82
C ASN A 42 -6.81 -4.17 3.12
N VAL A 43 -6.22 -5.25 3.61
CA VAL A 43 -4.95 -5.75 3.05
C VAL A 43 -5.08 -6.13 1.58
N SER A 44 -6.29 -6.45 1.10
CA SER A 44 -6.53 -6.76 -0.31
C SER A 44 -6.37 -5.54 -1.22
N ASN A 45 -6.21 -4.34 -0.65
CA ASN A 45 -5.91 -3.12 -1.40
C ASN A 45 -4.40 -2.87 -1.51
N TYR A 46 -3.59 -3.84 -1.11
CA TYR A 46 -2.13 -3.66 -1.10
C TYR A 46 -1.44 -4.79 -1.82
N TRP A 47 -0.40 -4.42 -2.54
CA TRP A 47 0.54 -5.35 -3.18
C TRP A 47 1.93 -4.99 -2.71
N ILE A 48 2.77 -6.01 -2.54
CA ILE A 48 4.19 -5.78 -2.26
C ILE A 48 4.98 -6.49 -3.35
N ARG A 49 5.73 -5.71 -4.11
CA ARG A 49 6.58 -6.22 -5.17
C ARG A 49 7.98 -6.42 -4.64
N SER A 50 8.57 -7.58 -4.92
CA SER A 50 9.99 -7.79 -4.66
C SER A 50 10.78 -7.68 -5.96
N ASN A 51 12.07 -7.44 -5.84
CA ASN A 51 12.95 -7.40 -7.01
C ASN A 51 13.35 -8.80 -7.50
N MET A 52 12.66 -9.81 -7.02
CA MET A 52 12.88 -11.21 -7.37
C MET A 52 11.52 -11.89 -7.48
N GLU A 53 11.48 -13.22 -7.44
CA GLU A 53 10.24 -13.95 -7.27
C GLU A 53 9.61 -13.58 -5.92
N PRO A 54 8.30 -13.73 -5.77
CA PRO A 54 7.67 -13.41 -4.50
C PRO A 54 8.32 -14.18 -3.36
N VAL A 55 8.90 -13.46 -2.40
CA VAL A 55 9.57 -14.05 -1.23
C VAL A 55 9.24 -13.24 0.02
N GLY A 56 9.25 -13.91 1.17
CA GLY A 56 8.93 -13.26 2.42
C GLY A 56 7.56 -12.62 2.36
N ILE A 57 7.50 -11.30 2.56
CA ILE A 57 6.25 -10.55 2.59
C ILE A 57 5.73 -10.15 1.20
N ALA A 58 6.46 -10.44 0.13
CA ALA A 58 6.06 -10.01 -1.21
C ALA A 58 4.89 -10.85 -1.72
N SER A 59 3.97 -10.19 -2.40
CA SER A 59 2.84 -10.84 -3.05
C SER A 59 3.04 -10.96 -4.56
N VAL A 60 3.93 -10.14 -5.15
CA VAL A 60 4.18 -10.14 -6.59
C VAL A 60 5.67 -9.97 -6.86
N GLY A 61 6.10 -10.48 -8.01
CA GLY A 61 7.47 -10.30 -8.50
C GLY A 61 7.58 -9.11 -9.42
N MET A 62 8.78 -8.90 -9.98
CA MET A 62 9.07 -7.70 -10.76
C MET A 62 8.21 -7.56 -12.01
N LYS A 63 7.87 -8.68 -12.63
CA LYS A 63 7.15 -8.66 -13.91
C LYS A 63 5.67 -8.94 -13.77
N ASP A 64 5.19 -9.15 -12.55
CA ASP A 64 3.79 -9.51 -12.33
C ASP A 64 2.91 -8.27 -12.41
N ALA A 65 1.79 -8.39 -13.10
CA ALA A 65 0.75 -7.36 -13.05
C ALA A 65 0.03 -7.45 -11.71
N LEU A 66 -0.50 -6.31 -11.25
CA LEU A 66 -1.29 -6.28 -10.02
C LEU A 66 -2.71 -6.72 -10.34
N THR A 67 -3.16 -7.79 -9.69
CA THR A 67 -4.52 -8.31 -9.88
C THR A 67 -5.15 -8.57 -8.52
N ALA A 68 -6.46 -8.76 -8.50
CA ALA A 68 -7.16 -9.07 -7.26
C ALA A 68 -6.66 -10.38 -6.64
N GLU A 69 -6.18 -11.31 -7.47
CA GLU A 69 -5.74 -12.62 -7.02
C GLU A 69 -4.36 -12.61 -6.38
N ASN A 70 -3.53 -11.61 -6.68
CA ASN A 70 -2.17 -11.57 -6.12
C ASN A 70 -1.95 -10.41 -5.15
N ALA A 71 -3.03 -9.80 -4.65
CA ALA A 71 -2.94 -8.85 -3.54
C ALA A 71 -2.51 -9.59 -2.27
N ILE A 72 -2.10 -8.83 -1.25
CA ILE A 72 -1.76 -9.41 0.04
C ILE A 72 -2.98 -10.15 0.59
N ARG A 73 -2.76 -11.37 1.08
CA ARG A 73 -3.82 -12.21 1.60
C ARG A 73 -4.13 -11.86 3.05
N ARG A 74 -5.42 -11.90 3.39
CA ARG A 74 -5.88 -11.54 4.74
C ARG A 74 -5.37 -12.47 5.82
N ASP A 75 -5.05 -13.71 5.47
CA ASP A 75 -4.52 -14.67 6.43
C ASP A 75 -3.03 -14.47 6.72
N LEU A 76 -2.36 -13.59 5.96
CA LEU A 76 -0.93 -13.34 6.12
C LEU A 76 -0.60 -11.99 6.74
N ALA A 77 -1.53 -11.05 6.77
CA ALA A 77 -1.21 -9.70 7.19
C ALA A 77 -2.41 -9.00 7.81
N MET A 78 -2.12 -7.98 8.60
CA MET A 78 -3.12 -7.13 9.25
C MET A 78 -2.62 -5.69 9.22
N ILE A 79 -3.53 -4.74 9.04
CA ILE A 79 -3.19 -3.33 9.06
C ILE A 79 -3.96 -2.66 10.20
N THR A 80 -3.24 -1.93 11.06
CA THR A 80 -3.84 -1.22 12.18
C THR A 80 -3.38 0.23 12.18
N PRO A 81 -4.25 1.18 12.57
CA PRO A 81 -3.83 2.58 12.67
C PRO A 81 -2.88 2.77 13.85
N VAL A 82 -1.92 3.68 13.67
CA VAL A 82 -0.98 4.04 14.73
C VAL A 82 -1.65 4.94 15.74
N ASP A 83 -2.51 5.86 15.27
CA ASP A 83 -3.19 6.83 16.10
C ASP A 83 -4.48 7.27 15.41
N GLN A 84 -5.13 8.30 15.95
CA GLN A 84 -6.41 8.77 15.43
C GLN A 84 -6.28 9.67 14.20
N SER A 85 -5.06 9.96 13.75
CA SER A 85 -4.87 10.78 12.56
C SER A 85 -5.35 10.08 11.28
N MET A 86 -5.42 8.76 11.29
CA MET A 86 -5.75 7.95 10.10
C MET A 86 -4.83 8.25 8.93
N MET A 87 -3.60 8.65 9.22
CA MET A 87 -2.57 8.92 8.21
C MET A 87 -1.42 7.93 8.31
N ARG A 88 -1.28 7.23 9.43
CA ARG A 88 -0.21 6.27 9.64
C ARG A 88 -0.76 4.94 10.09
N TYR A 89 -0.24 3.87 9.50
CA TYR A 89 -0.69 2.52 9.77
C TYR A 89 0.51 1.59 9.90
N ILE A 90 0.33 0.51 10.65
CA ILE A 90 1.31 -0.57 10.69
C ILE A 90 0.74 -1.76 9.93
N LEU A 91 1.47 -2.18 8.90
CA LEU A 91 1.18 -3.39 8.14
C LEU A 91 2.06 -4.49 8.73
N ALA A 92 1.43 -5.44 9.41
CA ALA A 92 2.13 -6.52 10.12
C ALA A 92 1.86 -7.86 9.41
N PHE A 93 2.91 -8.64 9.24
CA PHE A 93 2.85 -9.94 8.56
C PHE A 93 3.11 -11.08 9.53
N ARG A 94 2.63 -12.27 9.18
CA ARG A 94 2.97 -13.49 9.92
C ARG A 94 4.37 -13.99 9.60
N VAL A 95 4.94 -13.55 8.48
CA VAL A 95 6.29 -13.93 8.06
C VAL A 95 7.16 -12.69 8.02
N ASN A 96 8.47 -12.89 8.03
CA ASN A 96 9.42 -11.79 7.99
C ASN A 96 9.76 -11.40 6.55
N ALA A 97 10.10 -10.13 6.35
CA ALA A 97 10.74 -9.72 5.11
C ALA A 97 12.09 -10.43 5.02
N MET A 98 12.48 -10.80 3.80
CA MET A 98 13.76 -11.44 3.58
C MET A 98 14.87 -10.40 3.56
N SER A 99 15.93 -10.66 4.32
CA SER A 99 17.08 -9.76 4.41
C SER A 99 17.70 -9.56 3.01
N GLY A 100 17.98 -8.30 2.66
CA GLY A 100 18.64 -7.96 1.42
C GLY A 100 17.73 -7.88 0.20
N ILE A 101 16.46 -8.25 0.32
CA ILE A 101 15.51 -8.17 -0.79
C ILE A 101 14.90 -6.76 -0.82
N MET A 102 14.79 -6.19 -2.02
CA MET A 102 14.14 -4.89 -2.19
C MET A 102 12.64 -5.09 -2.38
N TYR A 103 11.86 -4.38 -1.58
CA TYR A 103 10.40 -4.43 -1.61
C TYR A 103 9.81 -3.08 -1.96
N THR A 104 8.72 -3.08 -2.73
CA THR A 104 7.95 -1.88 -3.05
C THR A 104 6.50 -2.10 -2.61
N VAL A 105 5.97 -1.18 -1.81
CA VAL A 105 4.58 -1.24 -1.33
C VAL A 105 3.69 -0.46 -2.27
N LEU A 106 2.63 -1.08 -2.74
CA LEU A 106 1.76 -0.55 -3.80
C LEU A 106 0.30 -0.56 -3.34
N PRO A 107 -0.16 0.49 -2.63
CA PRO A 107 -1.57 0.57 -2.24
C PRO A 107 -2.43 1.07 -3.40
N CYS A 108 -3.66 0.53 -3.49
CA CYS A 108 -4.66 0.96 -4.46
C CYS A 108 -6.03 1.06 -3.77
N PHE A 109 -6.93 1.87 -4.32
CA PHE A 109 -8.33 1.93 -3.89
C PHE A 109 -8.53 2.50 -2.48
N VAL A 110 -7.53 3.15 -1.91
CA VAL A 110 -7.65 3.79 -0.59
C VAL A 110 -8.30 5.16 -0.77
N ASN A 111 -9.40 5.38 -0.05
CA ASN A 111 -10.18 6.62 -0.14
C ASN A 111 -9.74 7.63 0.91
N LEU A 112 -10.01 8.90 0.66
CA LEU A 112 -9.98 9.93 1.69
C LEU A 112 -11.09 9.67 2.71
N GLU A 113 -10.90 10.09 3.94
CA GLU A 113 -11.92 10.02 4.97
C GLU A 113 -13.21 10.70 4.48
N GLY A 114 -14.32 10.02 4.63
CA GLY A 114 -15.62 10.53 4.21
C GLY A 114 -15.92 10.38 2.74
N MET A 115 -15.03 9.75 1.97
CA MET A 115 -15.22 9.56 0.55
C MET A 115 -15.17 8.09 0.19
N SER A 116 -15.62 7.76 -1.01
CA SER A 116 -15.61 6.38 -1.52
C SER A 116 -15.44 6.39 -3.03
N GLY A 117 -15.15 5.22 -3.59
CA GLY A 117 -15.16 5.03 -5.04
C GLY A 117 -13.86 5.35 -5.75
N TYR A 118 -12.78 5.66 -5.05
CA TYR A 118 -11.51 5.84 -5.72
C TYR A 118 -11.01 4.49 -6.27
N ARG A 119 -10.64 4.46 -7.55
CA ARG A 119 -10.31 3.21 -8.22
C ARG A 119 -8.89 3.19 -8.80
N GLY A 120 -8.02 4.07 -8.34
CA GLY A 120 -6.66 4.15 -8.83
C GLY A 120 -5.64 3.74 -7.79
N ASP A 121 -4.37 3.94 -8.13
CA ASP A 121 -3.27 3.70 -7.21
C ASP A 121 -3.12 4.86 -6.22
N ASN A 122 -2.42 4.59 -5.12
CA ASN A 122 -2.20 5.56 -4.06
C ASN A 122 -0.72 5.85 -3.87
N TRP A 123 0.06 5.78 -4.92
CA TRP A 123 1.47 6.20 -4.87
C TRP A 123 1.76 7.16 -6.02
N ALA A 124 2.86 7.89 -5.91
CA ALA A 124 3.31 8.86 -6.90
C ALA A 124 4.81 8.68 -7.11
N PRO A 125 5.39 9.30 -8.15
CA PRO A 125 6.84 9.20 -8.36
C PRO A 125 7.67 9.64 -7.17
N PHE A 126 7.15 10.57 -6.33
CA PHE A 126 7.89 11.04 -5.16
C PHE A 126 7.69 10.15 -3.92
N SER A 127 6.84 9.12 -3.99
CA SER A 127 6.59 8.25 -2.83
C SER A 127 7.84 7.45 -2.49
N ARG A 128 8.19 7.43 -1.20
CA ARG A 128 9.29 6.58 -0.71
C ARG A 128 8.70 5.26 -0.25
N ASN A 129 8.22 4.50 -1.19
CA ASN A 129 7.49 3.26 -0.91
C ASN A 129 8.33 2.00 -1.13
N MET A 130 9.65 2.15 -1.18
CA MET A 130 10.59 1.04 -1.33
C MET A 130 11.50 0.93 -0.12
N PHE A 131 11.85 -0.30 0.24
CA PHE A 131 12.82 -0.54 1.31
C PHE A 131 13.54 -1.88 1.04
N VAL A 132 14.69 -2.04 1.68
CA VAL A 132 15.45 -3.29 1.62
C VAL A 132 15.22 -4.02 2.94
N GLY A 133 14.86 -5.29 2.88
CA GLY A 133 14.61 -6.09 4.08
C GLY A 133 15.83 -6.13 5.00
N MET A 134 15.60 -5.94 6.29
CA MET A 134 16.64 -6.01 7.32
C MET A 134 17.10 -7.43 7.59
#